data_2c2543d2ad87c6a5336de5a6aab265e0
#
_entry.id   2c2543d2ad87c6a5336de5a6aab265e0
#
_cell.length_a   1.000
_cell.length_b   1.000
_cell.length_c   1.000
_cell.angle_alpha   90.00
_cell.angle_beta   90.00
_cell.angle_gamma   90.00
#
_symmetry.space_group_name_H-M   'P 1'
#
loop_
_entity.id
_entity.type
_entity.pdbx_description
1 polymer ?
#
loop_
_entity_poly.entity_id
_entity_poly.type
_entity_poly.pdbx_seq_one_letter_code
_entity_poly.pdbx_strand_id
1 'polypeptide(L)'
;MKRLLAMILLAISAPILFAQVTVIKAGRLIQPDEGTVASNQVIIVRGNKIEAVGAALGIPPGAKIIELSSMTVLPGLIDCHTHLADGKFGEGDPVFQLQKTASRSVLESVPNARATLESGFTTVRDVGVYRALNDVALRDAITRGDIVGPRMYVAGAYVTIAGGAGAMTGMAPDIQLPWNLHYGEANSPWEVRQRIRQLAHDGVDVIKVLSSGAVLTHGSNPKSQEFTPEELQAAVDEASHFGLRVAAHAHSREGIKNAIRAGVASVEHATLIDDEGIALAKQHGTYIDMDIYDDECIQKQGRAGTMPKDFLEHDRELGEIQRQNFRKAVEAGVKMSFGTDAGVCAYGTAAKQFALMVRYGMTPMQAIQAATAFAADLLGHSNEVGSIKPGKYADLIAISDDPLKDISALERVQFVMKDGVIYKQDGLGAYH
;
A
#
# COMPACT_ATOMS: atom_id res chain seq x y z
N MET A 1 54.92 -26.14 47.90
CA MET A 1 53.46 -26.31 47.80
C MET A 1 52.96 -25.57 46.57
N LYS A 2 52.77 -26.30 45.44
CA LYS A 2 52.24 -25.73 44.17
C LYS A 2 50.75 -26.09 44.11
N ARG A 3 49.88 -25.07 44.17
CA ARG A 3 48.42 -25.26 43.97
C ARG A 3 48.13 -25.23 42.46
N LEU A 4 47.70 -26.36 41.91
CA LEU A 4 47.18 -26.46 40.55
C LEU A 4 45.71 -25.94 40.56
N LEU A 5 45.45 -24.90 39.84
CA LEU A 5 44.07 -24.37 39.60
C LEU A 5 43.54 -25.12 38.36
N ALA A 6 42.60 -26.03 38.54
CA ALA A 6 41.89 -26.65 37.46
C ALA A 6 40.75 -25.69 36.98
N MET A 7 40.90 -25.13 35.79
CA MET A 7 39.82 -24.39 35.09
C MET A 7 38.87 -25.41 34.45
N ILE A 8 37.68 -25.52 35.00
CA ILE A 8 36.58 -26.26 34.35
C ILE A 8 35.97 -25.32 33.32
N LEU A 9 36.22 -25.61 32.01
CA LEU A 9 35.49 -24.98 30.92
C LEU A 9 34.08 -25.58 30.88
N LEU A 10 33.08 -24.83 31.35
CA LEU A 10 31.66 -25.15 31.10
C LEU A 10 31.38 -24.77 29.64
N ALA A 11 31.30 -25.74 28.76
CA ALA A 11 30.75 -25.59 27.41
C ALA A 11 29.25 -25.36 27.52
N ILE A 12 28.82 -24.09 27.48
CA ILE A 12 27.38 -23.74 27.33
C ILE A 12 27.02 -24.08 25.91
N SER A 13 26.43 -25.26 25.70
CA SER A 13 25.75 -25.57 24.44
C SER A 13 24.47 -24.71 24.36
N ALA A 14 24.54 -23.57 23.66
CA ALA A 14 23.34 -22.85 23.29
C ALA A 14 22.43 -23.78 22.48
N PRO A 15 21.15 -23.94 22.84
CA PRO A 15 20.23 -24.72 22.03
C PRO A 15 20.17 -24.08 20.64
N ILE A 16 20.49 -24.85 19.59
CA ILE A 16 20.21 -24.44 18.22
C ILE A 16 18.70 -24.40 18.12
N LEU A 17 18.11 -23.20 18.20
CA LEU A 17 16.69 -22.98 17.91
C LEU A 17 16.52 -23.26 16.41
N PHE A 18 16.13 -24.49 16.06
CA PHE A 18 15.70 -24.75 14.70
C PHE A 18 14.46 -23.90 14.44
N ALA A 19 14.51 -23.04 13.41
CA ALA A 19 13.36 -22.28 12.99
C ALA A 19 12.18 -23.23 12.76
N GLN A 20 11.04 -22.95 13.38
CA GLN A 20 9.84 -23.76 13.28
C GLN A 20 9.48 -23.95 11.80
N VAL A 21 9.28 -25.20 11.39
CA VAL A 21 8.81 -25.54 10.06
C VAL A 21 7.29 -25.61 10.08
N THR A 22 6.66 -24.87 9.18
CA THR A 22 5.21 -24.93 8.97
C THR A 22 4.94 -25.46 7.56
N VAL A 23 4.03 -26.40 7.43
CA VAL A 23 3.59 -26.98 6.15
C VAL A 23 2.14 -26.60 5.93
N ILE A 24 1.87 -25.96 4.80
CA ILE A 24 0.51 -25.55 4.39
C ILE A 24 0.11 -26.45 3.22
N LYS A 25 -1.02 -27.14 3.34
CA LYS A 25 -1.60 -27.93 2.26
C LYS A 25 -2.73 -27.13 1.61
N ALA A 26 -2.50 -26.67 0.41
CA ALA A 26 -3.44 -25.84 -0.36
C ALA A 26 -4.22 -26.71 -1.36
N GLY A 27 -5.56 -26.63 -1.34
CA GLY A 27 -6.39 -27.32 -2.35
C GLY A 27 -6.21 -26.71 -3.73
N ARG A 28 -6.18 -25.40 -3.80
CA ARG A 28 -5.85 -24.60 -4.99
C ARG A 28 -4.80 -23.56 -4.60
N LEU A 29 -3.86 -23.32 -5.48
CA LEU A 29 -2.86 -22.27 -5.35
C LEU A 29 -2.92 -21.39 -6.60
N ILE A 30 -3.29 -20.12 -6.45
CA ILE A 30 -3.19 -19.13 -7.51
C ILE A 30 -1.78 -18.54 -7.50
N GLN A 31 -1.12 -18.58 -8.65
CA GLN A 31 0.20 -18.01 -8.90
C GLN A 31 0.05 -16.81 -9.86
N PRO A 32 -0.18 -15.59 -9.35
CA PRO A 32 -0.52 -14.44 -10.18
C PRO A 32 0.61 -14.01 -11.11
N ASP A 33 1.85 -14.15 -10.67
CA ASP A 33 3.04 -13.81 -11.48
C ASP A 33 3.22 -14.72 -12.72
N GLU A 34 2.62 -15.91 -12.70
CA GLU A 34 2.58 -16.84 -13.84
C GLU A 34 1.22 -16.83 -14.55
N GLY A 35 0.19 -16.24 -13.94
CA GLY A 35 -1.19 -16.28 -14.42
C GLY A 35 -1.79 -17.69 -14.37
N THR A 36 -1.30 -18.57 -13.48
CA THR A 36 -1.68 -19.98 -13.41
C THR A 36 -2.35 -20.37 -12.11
N VAL A 37 -2.99 -21.56 -12.11
CA VAL A 37 -3.59 -22.18 -10.93
C VAL A 37 -3.09 -23.61 -10.82
N ALA A 38 -2.55 -23.98 -9.68
CA ALA A 38 -2.12 -25.33 -9.37
C ALA A 38 -3.04 -25.97 -8.31
N SER A 39 -3.31 -27.28 -8.42
CA SER A 39 -4.12 -28.01 -7.44
C SER A 39 -3.23 -28.80 -6.48
N ASN A 40 -3.73 -29.01 -5.25
CA ASN A 40 -3.11 -29.90 -4.24
C ASN A 40 -1.62 -29.59 -4.01
N GLN A 41 -1.31 -28.33 -3.72
CA GLN A 41 0.05 -27.89 -3.48
C GLN A 41 0.41 -27.95 -1.99
N VAL A 42 1.66 -28.30 -1.71
CA VAL A 42 2.29 -28.19 -0.40
C VAL A 42 3.24 -26.99 -0.41
N ILE A 43 3.10 -26.12 0.58
CA ILE A 43 3.97 -24.97 0.78
C ILE A 43 4.72 -25.21 2.10
N ILE A 44 6.05 -25.25 2.05
CA ILE A 44 6.90 -25.39 3.23
C ILE A 44 7.43 -24.02 3.61
N VAL A 45 7.19 -23.62 4.84
CA VAL A 45 7.65 -22.34 5.43
C VAL A 45 8.66 -22.65 6.52
N ARG A 46 9.82 -21.98 6.47
CA ARG A 46 10.84 -22.02 7.53
C ARG A 46 11.09 -20.61 8.07
N GLY A 47 10.74 -20.41 9.33
CA GLY A 47 10.76 -19.06 9.91
C GLY A 47 9.79 -18.15 9.15
N ASN A 48 10.29 -17.04 8.60
CA ASN A 48 9.49 -16.08 7.85
C ASN A 48 9.54 -16.25 6.32
N LYS A 49 10.20 -17.32 5.81
CA LYS A 49 10.40 -17.50 4.36
C LYS A 49 9.77 -18.78 3.85
N ILE A 50 9.32 -18.73 2.61
CA ILE A 50 8.92 -19.91 1.84
C ILE A 50 10.19 -20.69 1.47
N GLU A 51 10.26 -21.95 1.85
CA GLU A 51 11.38 -22.85 1.54
C GLU A 51 11.12 -23.61 0.24
N ALA A 52 9.92 -24.14 0.07
CA ALA A 52 9.55 -24.93 -1.11
C ALA A 52 8.05 -24.88 -1.39
N VAL A 53 7.69 -25.06 -2.67
CA VAL A 53 6.30 -25.18 -3.15
C VAL A 53 6.23 -26.29 -4.18
N GLY A 54 5.26 -27.21 -4.07
CA GLY A 54 5.07 -28.29 -5.03
C GLY A 54 4.02 -29.32 -4.62
N ALA A 55 3.54 -30.14 -5.56
CA ALA A 55 2.47 -31.12 -5.31
C ALA A 55 2.94 -32.37 -4.54
N ALA A 56 4.20 -32.75 -4.65
CA ALA A 56 4.75 -34.00 -4.12
C ALA A 56 5.86 -33.80 -3.08
N LEU A 57 5.81 -32.71 -2.33
CA LEU A 57 6.81 -32.45 -1.29
C LEU A 57 6.56 -33.31 -0.07
N GLY A 58 7.63 -33.96 0.45
CA GLY A 58 7.61 -34.65 1.73
C GLY A 58 7.40 -33.68 2.89
N ILE A 59 6.64 -34.09 3.89
CA ILE A 59 6.42 -33.32 5.11
C ILE A 59 7.63 -33.49 6.03
N PRO A 60 8.36 -32.42 6.38
CA PRO A 60 9.47 -32.52 7.32
C PRO A 60 9.01 -33.08 8.69
N PRO A 61 9.80 -33.92 9.36
CA PRO A 61 9.45 -34.38 10.71
C PRO A 61 9.28 -33.23 11.69
N GLY A 62 8.22 -33.28 12.49
CA GLY A 62 7.94 -32.27 13.51
C GLY A 62 7.38 -30.93 12.96
N ALA A 63 7.06 -30.85 11.66
CA ALA A 63 6.45 -29.66 11.09
C ALA A 63 5.03 -29.44 11.62
N LYS A 64 4.66 -28.17 11.89
CA LYS A 64 3.28 -27.77 12.13
C LYS A 64 2.51 -27.83 10.80
N ILE A 65 1.41 -28.57 10.75
CA ILE A 65 0.59 -28.70 9.54
C ILE A 65 -0.61 -27.75 9.63
N ILE A 66 -0.81 -26.94 8.58
CA ILE A 66 -1.98 -26.12 8.36
C ILE A 66 -2.76 -26.71 7.18
N GLU A 67 -3.98 -27.14 7.45
CA GLU A 67 -4.82 -27.86 6.48
C GLU A 67 -5.74 -26.86 5.77
N LEU A 68 -5.40 -26.48 4.54
CA LEU A 68 -6.18 -25.61 3.66
C LEU A 68 -6.58 -26.34 2.35
N SER A 69 -6.71 -27.68 2.40
CA SER A 69 -6.98 -28.52 1.23
C SER A 69 -8.35 -28.27 0.58
N SER A 70 -9.29 -27.63 1.30
CA SER A 70 -10.59 -27.20 0.76
C SER A 70 -10.60 -25.74 0.31
N MET A 71 -9.48 -25.05 0.41
CA MET A 71 -9.42 -23.59 0.19
C MET A 71 -8.57 -23.22 -1.03
N THR A 72 -8.79 -22.02 -1.53
CA THR A 72 -7.95 -21.35 -2.51
C THR A 72 -6.94 -20.46 -1.79
N VAL A 73 -5.65 -20.72 -1.98
CA VAL A 73 -4.53 -19.98 -1.41
C VAL A 73 -3.97 -19.02 -2.47
N LEU A 74 -3.64 -17.81 -2.05
CA LEU A 74 -3.03 -16.76 -2.87
C LEU A 74 -1.89 -16.09 -2.10
N PRO A 75 -0.98 -15.37 -2.77
CA PRO A 75 -0.08 -14.45 -2.07
C PRO A 75 -0.88 -13.43 -1.25
N GLY A 76 -0.30 -12.96 -0.17
CA GLY A 76 -0.85 -11.81 0.55
C GLY A 76 -1.03 -10.61 -0.38
N LEU A 77 -2.18 -9.94 -0.26
CA LEU A 77 -2.54 -8.78 -1.09
C LEU A 77 -1.68 -7.58 -0.74
N ILE A 78 -1.49 -6.71 -1.73
CA ILE A 78 -0.73 -5.47 -1.63
C ILE A 78 -1.64 -4.31 -2.05
N ASP A 79 -1.74 -3.29 -1.20
CA ASP A 79 -2.40 -2.01 -1.50
C ASP A 79 -1.33 -0.93 -1.66
N CYS A 80 -1.21 -0.37 -2.86
CA CYS A 80 -0.16 0.59 -3.21
C CYS A 80 -0.52 2.04 -2.88
N HIS A 81 -1.72 2.30 -2.35
CA HIS A 81 -2.18 3.64 -2.01
C HIS A 81 -3.00 3.62 -0.72
N THR A 82 -2.35 3.87 0.40
CA THR A 82 -3.00 3.95 1.71
C THR A 82 -2.55 5.16 2.50
N HIS A 83 -3.33 5.52 3.53
CA HIS A 83 -3.07 6.58 4.49
C HIS A 83 -3.34 6.06 5.92
N LEU A 84 -2.75 4.91 6.29
CA LEU A 84 -3.02 4.22 7.55
C LEU A 84 -2.70 5.09 8.77
N ALA A 85 -1.70 5.97 8.64
CA ALA A 85 -1.16 6.75 9.75
C ALA A 85 -1.76 8.15 9.88
N ASP A 86 -2.77 8.51 9.10
CA ASP A 86 -3.48 9.80 9.23
C ASP A 86 -4.50 9.83 10.38
N GLY A 87 -4.66 8.73 11.09
CA GLY A 87 -5.52 8.65 12.26
C GLY A 87 -6.86 7.97 12.01
N LYS A 88 -7.92 8.46 12.65
CA LYS A 88 -9.21 7.78 12.65
C LYS A 88 -9.94 7.97 11.32
N PHE A 89 -10.48 6.87 10.79
CA PHE A 89 -11.36 6.89 9.62
C PHE A 89 -12.58 7.84 9.80
N GLY A 90 -12.95 8.51 8.71
CA GLY A 90 -14.12 9.42 8.68
C GLY A 90 -13.82 10.85 9.11
N GLU A 91 -12.57 11.18 9.37
CA GLU A 91 -12.08 12.53 9.62
C GLU A 91 -11.48 13.10 8.31
N GLY A 92 -12.32 13.16 7.24
CA GLY A 92 -11.89 13.59 5.92
C GLY A 92 -11.54 15.06 5.78
N ASP A 93 -11.88 15.91 6.77
CA ASP A 93 -11.48 17.32 6.78
C ASP A 93 -10.08 17.45 7.40
N PRO A 94 -9.07 17.96 6.66
CA PRO A 94 -7.71 18.17 7.17
C PRO A 94 -7.64 18.97 8.48
N VAL A 95 -8.63 19.85 8.74
CA VAL A 95 -8.71 20.64 9.98
C VAL A 95 -8.74 19.75 11.23
N PHE A 96 -9.25 18.52 11.14
CA PHE A 96 -9.18 17.56 12.26
C PHE A 96 -7.75 17.25 12.70
N GLN A 97 -6.77 17.40 11.82
CA GLN A 97 -5.36 17.21 12.17
C GLN A 97 -4.86 18.26 13.18
N LEU A 98 -5.51 19.43 13.28
CA LEU A 98 -5.20 20.43 14.29
C LEU A 98 -5.74 20.08 15.68
N GLN A 99 -6.70 19.17 15.77
CA GLN A 99 -7.37 18.79 17.02
C GLN A 99 -6.66 17.66 17.76
N LYS A 100 -5.58 17.10 17.21
CA LYS A 100 -4.83 15.98 17.81
C LYS A 100 -3.33 16.21 17.75
N THR A 101 -2.62 15.56 18.66
CA THR A 101 -1.15 15.47 18.61
C THR A 101 -0.73 14.38 17.62
N ALA A 102 0.53 14.43 17.15
CA ALA A 102 1.10 13.36 16.31
C ALA A 102 1.00 11.99 17.00
N SER A 103 1.34 11.91 18.28
CA SER A 103 1.25 10.66 19.06
C SER A 103 -0.17 10.11 19.15
N ARG A 104 -1.18 10.98 19.34
CA ARG A 104 -2.58 10.55 19.33
C ARG A 104 -2.97 10.01 17.96
N SER A 105 -2.60 10.68 16.86
CA SER A 105 -2.88 10.24 15.50
C SER A 105 -2.29 8.85 15.22
N VAL A 106 -1.03 8.60 15.59
CA VAL A 106 -0.40 7.27 15.44
C VAL A 106 -1.12 6.20 16.26
N LEU A 107 -1.53 6.50 17.51
CA LEU A 107 -2.26 5.53 18.32
C LEU A 107 -3.66 5.22 17.74
N GLU A 108 -4.34 6.22 17.19
CA GLU A 108 -5.62 6.03 16.48
C GLU A 108 -5.46 5.22 15.18
N SER A 109 -4.25 5.12 14.63
CA SER A 109 -3.94 4.34 13.41
C SER A 109 -3.69 2.85 13.68
N VAL A 110 -3.46 2.45 14.93
CA VAL A 110 -3.21 1.03 15.28
C VAL A 110 -4.34 0.09 14.84
N PRO A 111 -5.64 0.40 15.10
CA PRO A 111 -6.73 -0.43 14.60
C PRO A 111 -6.83 -0.44 13.06
N ASN A 112 -6.42 0.63 12.38
CA ASN A 112 -6.40 0.70 10.92
C ASN A 112 -5.43 -0.34 10.34
N ALA A 113 -4.19 -0.38 10.86
CA ALA A 113 -3.17 -1.34 10.47
C ALA A 113 -3.64 -2.79 10.69
N ARG A 114 -4.23 -3.09 11.86
CA ARG A 114 -4.78 -4.41 12.15
C ARG A 114 -5.90 -4.79 11.18
N ALA A 115 -6.88 -3.92 10.95
CA ALA A 115 -8.01 -4.18 10.05
C ALA A 115 -7.55 -4.43 8.62
N THR A 116 -6.54 -3.69 8.15
CA THR A 116 -5.94 -3.86 6.83
C THR A 116 -5.27 -5.23 6.71
N LEU A 117 -4.45 -5.63 7.68
CA LEU A 117 -3.82 -6.96 7.68
C LEU A 117 -4.85 -8.09 7.72
N GLU A 118 -5.84 -8.01 8.63
CA GLU A 118 -6.86 -9.05 8.82
C GLU A 118 -7.81 -9.17 7.62
N SER A 119 -7.90 -8.14 6.77
CA SER A 119 -8.61 -8.22 5.48
C SER A 119 -7.81 -8.87 4.34
N GLY A 120 -6.54 -9.25 4.60
CA GLY A 120 -5.70 -9.97 3.65
C GLY A 120 -4.61 -9.14 2.99
N PHE A 121 -4.54 -7.83 3.25
CA PHE A 121 -3.47 -6.97 2.74
C PHE A 121 -2.26 -7.07 3.67
N THR A 122 -1.32 -7.93 3.31
CA THR A 122 -0.11 -8.20 4.10
C THR A 122 0.98 -7.15 3.89
N THR A 123 0.88 -6.39 2.80
CA THR A 123 1.80 -5.31 2.44
C THR A 123 1.01 -4.09 1.98
N VAL A 124 1.49 -2.89 2.33
CA VAL A 124 0.93 -1.62 1.87
C VAL A 124 2.02 -0.63 1.51
N ARG A 125 1.71 0.30 0.62
CA ARG A 125 2.45 1.55 0.43
C ARG A 125 1.61 2.69 0.98
N ASP A 126 2.07 3.28 2.07
CA ASP A 126 1.45 4.46 2.69
C ASP A 126 2.04 5.72 2.04
N VAL A 127 1.24 6.38 1.21
CA VAL A 127 1.74 7.40 0.29
C VAL A 127 1.61 8.82 0.83
N GLY A 128 1.84 8.97 2.11
CA GLY A 128 1.95 10.25 2.79
C GLY A 128 0.93 10.44 3.89
N VAL A 129 1.22 11.41 4.72
CA VAL A 129 0.43 11.77 5.89
C VAL A 129 0.48 13.28 6.08
N TYR A 130 -0.59 13.86 6.61
CA TYR A 130 -0.62 15.29 6.95
C TYR A 130 0.35 15.62 8.08
N ARG A 131 0.42 14.77 9.13
CA ARG A 131 1.42 14.91 10.19
C ARG A 131 2.65 14.11 9.85
N ALA A 132 3.67 14.79 9.33
CA ALA A 132 4.90 14.18 8.85
C ALA A 132 5.47 13.15 9.82
N LEU A 133 5.93 12.03 9.24
CA LEU A 133 6.62 10.90 9.88
C LEU A 133 5.77 10.03 10.82
N ASN A 134 4.45 10.24 10.87
CA ASN A 134 3.55 9.36 11.60
C ASN A 134 3.55 7.93 11.02
N ASP A 135 3.60 7.81 9.69
CA ASP A 135 3.69 6.55 8.94
C ASP A 135 5.03 5.83 9.18
N VAL A 136 6.14 6.58 9.25
CA VAL A 136 7.46 6.05 9.64
C VAL A 136 7.39 5.45 11.04
N ALA A 137 6.79 6.16 12.00
CA ALA A 137 6.66 5.68 13.38
C ALA A 137 5.78 4.41 13.46
N LEU A 138 4.67 4.36 12.71
CA LEU A 138 3.78 3.20 12.65
C LEU A 138 4.47 2.00 12.00
N ARG A 139 5.13 2.17 10.85
CA ARG A 139 5.94 1.14 10.17
C ARG A 139 6.98 0.54 11.12
N ASP A 140 7.73 1.38 11.78
CA ASP A 140 8.82 0.94 12.66
C ASP A 140 8.29 0.14 13.85
N ALA A 141 7.16 0.55 14.44
CA ALA A 141 6.51 -0.19 15.51
C ALA A 141 5.97 -1.56 15.04
N ILE A 142 5.41 -1.64 13.83
CA ILE A 142 4.98 -2.91 13.22
C ILE A 142 6.20 -3.80 12.92
N THR A 143 7.29 -3.23 12.41
CA THR A 143 8.52 -3.97 12.08
C THR A 143 9.17 -4.57 13.32
N ARG A 144 9.13 -3.87 14.45
CA ARG A 144 9.63 -4.40 15.74
C ARG A 144 8.68 -5.41 16.38
N GLY A 145 7.43 -5.55 15.87
CA GLY A 145 6.41 -6.41 16.46
C GLY A 145 5.65 -5.80 17.64
N ASP A 146 5.82 -4.50 17.91
CA ASP A 146 5.09 -3.78 18.98
C ASP A 146 3.61 -3.61 18.62
N ILE A 147 3.30 -3.53 17.31
CA ILE A 147 1.96 -3.35 16.75
C ILE A 147 1.71 -4.39 15.66
N VAL A 148 0.48 -4.92 15.62
CA VAL A 148 0.02 -5.81 14.54
C VAL A 148 -0.42 -4.98 13.34
N GLY A 149 0.16 -5.26 12.17
CA GLY A 149 -0.17 -4.58 10.93
C GLY A 149 0.54 -5.18 9.71
N PRO A 150 0.26 -4.66 8.50
CA PRO A 150 0.91 -5.08 7.26
C PRO A 150 2.38 -4.63 7.24
N ARG A 151 3.18 -5.18 6.31
CA ARG A 151 4.46 -4.61 5.92
C ARG A 151 4.20 -3.26 5.25
N MET A 152 4.82 -2.19 5.74
CA MET A 152 4.58 -0.83 5.22
C MET A 152 5.82 -0.30 4.49
N TYR A 153 5.57 0.35 3.35
CA TYR A 153 6.50 1.21 2.65
C TYR A 153 5.93 2.63 2.69
N VAL A 154 6.64 3.59 3.26
CA VAL A 154 6.08 4.87 3.72
C VAL A 154 6.74 6.07 3.09
N ALA A 155 5.95 7.15 2.90
CA ALA A 155 6.41 8.39 2.25
C ALA A 155 6.78 9.52 3.22
N GLY A 156 6.41 9.44 4.48
CA GLY A 156 6.76 10.40 5.52
C GLY A 156 6.00 11.73 5.47
N ALA A 157 5.73 12.28 4.32
CA ALA A 157 4.94 13.48 4.09
C ALA A 157 4.54 13.62 2.61
N TYR A 158 3.58 14.48 2.33
CA TYR A 158 3.27 14.96 0.98
C TYR A 158 4.28 16.03 0.56
N VAL A 159 5.02 15.82 -0.54
CA VAL A 159 5.80 16.90 -1.15
C VAL A 159 4.86 17.70 -2.04
N THR A 160 4.56 18.94 -1.67
CA THR A 160 3.50 19.79 -2.24
C THR A 160 3.93 21.24 -2.29
N ILE A 161 3.29 22.04 -3.14
CA ILE A 161 3.47 23.50 -3.11
C ILE A 161 2.76 24.10 -1.89
N ALA A 162 3.15 25.27 -1.45
CA ALA A 162 2.43 26.02 -0.42
C ALA A 162 0.97 26.28 -0.86
N GLY A 163 0.02 25.87 -0.02
CA GLY A 163 -1.40 25.94 -0.35
C GLY A 163 -1.87 24.96 -1.42
N GLY A 164 -1.04 23.98 -1.79
CA GLY A 164 -1.38 22.92 -2.73
C GLY A 164 -2.19 21.79 -2.09
N ALA A 165 -2.46 20.74 -2.89
CA ALA A 165 -3.33 19.63 -2.55
C ALA A 165 -2.91 18.86 -1.29
N GLY A 166 -1.62 18.78 -0.99
CA GLY A 166 -1.09 18.13 0.22
C GLY A 166 -0.85 19.09 1.39
N ALA A 167 -1.14 20.37 1.24
CA ALA A 167 -0.99 21.36 2.31
C ALA A 167 -2.25 21.43 3.19
N MET A 168 -2.07 21.94 4.41
CA MET A 168 -3.18 22.30 5.28
C MET A 168 -3.83 23.59 4.77
N THR A 169 -5.00 23.49 4.18
CA THR A 169 -5.75 24.59 3.57
C THR A 169 -7.05 24.89 4.32
N GLY A 170 -7.79 25.94 3.91
CA GLY A 170 -9.08 26.29 4.50
C GLY A 170 -8.99 27.06 5.83
N MET A 171 -7.79 27.51 6.24
CA MET A 171 -7.56 28.27 7.46
C MET A 171 -7.29 29.75 7.18
N ALA A 172 -7.42 30.59 8.22
CA ALA A 172 -7.04 31.99 8.13
C ALA A 172 -5.51 32.10 7.90
N PRO A 173 -5.06 33.08 7.06
CA PRO A 173 -3.64 33.16 6.67
C PRO A 173 -2.66 33.53 7.80
N ASP A 174 -3.18 33.98 8.95
CA ASP A 174 -2.40 34.32 10.15
C ASP A 174 -2.22 33.14 11.13
N ILE A 175 -2.78 31.96 10.82
CA ILE A 175 -2.59 30.75 11.62
C ILE A 175 -1.21 30.18 11.32
N GLN A 176 -0.40 30.02 12.37
CA GLN A 176 0.88 29.33 12.28
C GLN A 176 0.72 27.84 12.55
N LEU A 177 1.08 27.03 11.56
CA LEU A 177 1.05 25.57 11.68
C LEU A 177 2.28 25.03 12.43
N PRO A 178 2.12 23.95 13.20
CA PRO A 178 3.27 23.19 13.69
C PRO A 178 4.12 22.67 12.51
N TRP A 179 5.45 22.59 12.70
CA TRP A 179 6.39 22.20 11.64
C TRP A 179 6.01 20.92 10.89
N ASN A 180 5.42 19.93 11.57
CA ASN A 180 5.06 18.65 10.99
C ASN A 180 3.78 18.67 10.13
N LEU A 181 3.04 19.77 10.08
CA LEU A 181 1.87 19.96 9.20
C LEU A 181 2.19 20.72 7.92
N HIS A 182 3.41 21.22 7.76
CA HIS A 182 3.88 21.87 6.54
C HIS A 182 5.28 21.37 6.13
N TYR A 183 5.68 20.20 6.66
CA TYR A 183 7.01 19.62 6.48
C TYR A 183 7.34 19.30 5.02
N GLY A 184 6.35 18.92 4.21
CA GLY A 184 6.53 18.58 2.80
C GLY A 184 6.46 19.77 1.84
N GLU A 185 6.16 20.99 2.30
CA GLU A 185 6.03 22.14 1.41
C GLU A 185 7.35 22.53 0.74
N ALA A 186 7.29 22.74 -0.59
CA ALA A 186 8.41 23.13 -1.43
C ALA A 186 7.91 23.90 -2.67
N ASN A 187 8.51 25.06 -2.98
CA ASN A 187 8.02 26.01 -4.00
C ASN A 187 9.08 26.32 -5.08
N SER A 188 10.05 25.46 -5.22
CA SER A 188 11.08 25.56 -6.27
C SER A 188 11.78 24.21 -6.44
N PRO A 189 12.43 23.94 -7.59
CA PRO A 189 13.23 22.74 -7.78
C PRO A 189 14.30 22.53 -6.69
N TRP A 190 14.84 23.60 -6.16
CA TRP A 190 15.82 23.55 -5.07
C TRP A 190 15.20 23.08 -3.75
N GLU A 191 14.07 23.65 -3.38
CA GLU A 191 13.35 23.26 -2.15
C GLU A 191 12.82 21.83 -2.24
N VAL A 192 12.34 21.39 -3.43
CA VAL A 192 11.96 20.00 -3.68
C VAL A 192 13.14 19.05 -3.41
N ARG A 193 14.34 19.33 -3.96
CA ARG A 193 15.54 18.53 -3.69
C ARG A 193 15.90 18.52 -2.21
N GLN A 194 15.84 19.67 -1.55
CA GLN A 194 16.11 19.77 -0.12
C GLN A 194 15.13 18.92 0.69
N ARG A 195 13.87 18.97 0.36
CA ARG A 195 12.82 18.21 1.05
C ARG A 195 13.01 16.70 0.87
N ILE A 196 13.34 16.25 -0.32
CA ILE A 196 13.60 14.83 -0.60
C ILE A 196 14.80 14.32 0.17
N ARG A 197 15.91 15.09 0.26
CA ARG A 197 17.07 14.75 1.09
C ARG A 197 16.69 14.58 2.56
N GLN A 198 15.83 15.46 3.06
CA GLN A 198 15.35 15.39 4.43
C GLN A 198 14.51 14.13 4.66
N LEU A 199 13.53 13.85 3.80
CA LEU A 199 12.70 12.65 3.87
C LEU A 199 13.54 11.37 3.77
N ALA A 200 14.52 11.32 2.86
CA ALA A 200 15.44 10.20 2.75
C ALA A 200 16.27 9.99 4.02
N HIS A 201 16.72 11.08 4.67
CA HIS A 201 17.40 11.02 5.96
C HIS A 201 16.47 10.51 7.08
N ASP A 202 15.19 10.86 7.04
CA ASP A 202 14.19 10.42 8.02
C ASP A 202 13.74 8.98 7.80
N GLY A 203 14.26 8.32 6.76
CA GLY A 203 14.11 6.88 6.53
C GLY A 203 12.81 6.48 5.83
N VAL A 204 12.31 7.32 4.91
CA VAL A 204 11.17 6.94 4.06
C VAL A 204 11.56 5.90 2.99
N ASP A 205 10.57 5.19 2.46
CA ASP A 205 10.75 4.13 1.46
C ASP A 205 10.34 4.58 0.06
N VAL A 206 9.57 5.67 -0.05
CA VAL A 206 9.03 6.23 -1.29
C VAL A 206 8.87 7.74 -1.12
N ILE A 207 8.90 8.48 -2.23
CA ILE A 207 8.55 9.91 -2.26
C ILE A 207 7.14 10.06 -2.83
N LYS A 208 6.28 10.84 -2.18
CA LYS A 208 4.96 11.24 -2.70
C LYS A 208 4.98 12.72 -3.05
N VAL A 209 4.80 13.02 -4.34
CA VAL A 209 4.61 14.41 -4.85
C VAL A 209 3.16 14.64 -5.25
N LEU A 210 2.70 15.88 -5.16
CA LEU A 210 1.37 16.31 -5.61
C LEU A 210 1.51 17.16 -6.87
N SER A 211 1.23 16.55 -8.02
CA SER A 211 1.42 17.17 -9.34
C SER A 211 0.21 18.01 -9.78
N SER A 212 -0.95 17.79 -9.16
CA SER A 212 -2.18 18.55 -9.43
C SER A 212 -2.95 18.84 -8.15
N GLY A 213 -3.97 19.67 -8.24
CA GLY A 213 -4.95 19.82 -7.18
C GLY A 213 -5.71 18.52 -6.90
N ALA A 214 -6.41 18.47 -5.76
CA ALA A 214 -7.08 17.28 -5.22
C ALA A 214 -8.60 17.46 -5.12
N VAL A 215 -9.31 16.34 -5.05
CA VAL A 215 -10.76 16.28 -4.78
C VAL A 215 -11.05 16.61 -3.32
N LEU A 216 -10.23 16.12 -2.39
CA LEU A 216 -10.46 16.17 -0.94
C LEU A 216 -9.59 17.22 -0.23
N THR A 217 -9.36 18.38 -0.85
CA THR A 217 -8.61 19.50 -0.25
C THR A 217 -9.35 20.81 -0.45
N HIS A 218 -9.64 21.53 0.63
CA HIS A 218 -10.36 22.80 0.60
C HIS A 218 -9.67 23.82 -0.30
N GLY A 219 -10.44 24.43 -1.23
CA GLY A 219 -9.93 25.43 -2.16
C GLY A 219 -9.01 24.91 -3.24
N SER A 220 -8.73 23.61 -3.27
CA SER A 220 -7.97 22.98 -4.35
C SER A 220 -8.86 22.75 -5.57
N ASN A 221 -8.26 22.78 -6.77
CA ASN A 221 -8.93 22.45 -8.01
C ASN A 221 -8.26 21.23 -8.64
N PRO A 222 -8.92 20.06 -8.67
CA PRO A 222 -8.34 18.82 -9.20
C PRO A 222 -7.97 18.90 -10.70
N LYS A 223 -8.45 19.92 -11.42
CA LYS A 223 -8.09 20.17 -12.83
C LYS A 223 -6.87 21.06 -13.00
N SER A 224 -6.35 21.68 -11.94
CA SER A 224 -5.16 22.53 -11.99
C SER A 224 -3.88 21.71 -11.89
N GLN A 225 -2.82 22.15 -12.57
CA GLN A 225 -1.46 21.72 -12.32
C GLN A 225 -0.92 22.46 -11.10
N GLU A 226 -0.12 21.79 -10.27
CA GLU A 226 0.57 22.39 -9.12
C GLU A 226 2.07 22.48 -9.36
N PHE A 227 2.80 21.37 -9.32
CA PHE A 227 4.23 21.39 -9.64
C PHE A 227 4.49 21.63 -11.12
N THR A 228 5.52 22.42 -11.41
CA THR A 228 6.05 22.60 -12.77
C THR A 228 6.79 21.33 -13.23
N PRO A 229 7.01 21.15 -14.56
CA PRO A 229 7.82 20.04 -15.06
C PRO A 229 9.22 20.01 -14.43
N GLU A 230 9.85 21.16 -14.18
CA GLU A 230 11.20 21.27 -13.59
C GLU A 230 11.22 20.82 -12.12
N GLU A 231 10.17 21.10 -11.36
CA GLU A 231 10.03 20.64 -9.98
C GLU A 231 9.80 19.14 -9.91
N LEU A 232 8.96 18.58 -10.78
CA LEU A 232 8.74 17.15 -10.89
C LEU A 232 10.02 16.41 -11.31
N GLN A 233 10.76 16.95 -12.29
CA GLN A 233 12.05 16.40 -12.69
C GLN A 233 13.06 16.44 -11.53
N ALA A 234 13.11 17.55 -10.79
CA ALA A 234 13.96 17.68 -9.61
C ALA A 234 13.62 16.64 -8.53
N ALA A 235 12.33 16.31 -8.39
CA ALA A 235 11.90 15.28 -7.45
C ALA A 235 12.40 13.88 -7.85
N VAL A 236 12.22 13.51 -9.11
CA VAL A 236 12.65 12.18 -9.61
C VAL A 236 14.17 12.03 -9.59
N ASP A 237 14.89 13.04 -10.07
CA ASP A 237 16.35 13.05 -10.07
C ASP A 237 16.90 12.87 -8.65
N GLU A 238 16.43 13.68 -7.70
CA GLU A 238 16.94 13.66 -6.35
C GLU A 238 16.59 12.34 -5.63
N ALA A 239 15.36 11.84 -5.77
CA ALA A 239 14.93 10.58 -5.19
C ALA A 239 15.79 9.41 -5.68
N SER A 240 16.19 9.44 -6.97
CA SER A 240 17.01 8.40 -7.58
C SER A 240 18.38 8.25 -6.92
N HIS A 241 18.98 9.33 -6.41
CA HIS A 241 20.26 9.30 -5.69
C HIS A 241 20.20 8.48 -4.39
N PHE A 242 19.01 8.35 -3.82
CA PHE A 242 18.76 7.56 -2.61
C PHE A 242 18.12 6.20 -2.91
N GLY A 243 17.97 5.84 -4.20
CA GLY A 243 17.29 4.60 -4.60
C GLY A 243 15.77 4.61 -4.35
N LEU A 244 15.18 5.78 -4.10
CA LEU A 244 13.76 5.96 -3.84
C LEU A 244 12.98 6.13 -5.14
N ARG A 245 11.79 5.55 -5.20
CA ARG A 245 10.82 5.76 -6.28
C ARG A 245 9.90 6.94 -5.94
N VAL A 246 9.36 7.58 -6.98
CA VAL A 246 8.40 8.69 -6.81
C VAL A 246 7.01 8.22 -7.22
N ALA A 247 6.02 8.44 -6.36
CA ALA A 247 4.59 8.33 -6.61
C ALA A 247 4.00 9.74 -6.78
N ALA A 248 3.20 9.98 -7.81
CA ALA A 248 2.62 11.30 -8.06
C ALA A 248 1.10 11.27 -7.99
N HIS A 249 0.51 12.01 -7.03
CA HIS A 249 -0.89 12.35 -7.09
C HIS A 249 -1.17 13.25 -8.30
N ALA A 250 -2.11 12.88 -9.15
CA ALA A 250 -2.53 13.72 -10.25
C ALA A 250 -3.94 13.40 -10.74
N HIS A 251 -4.83 14.39 -10.73
CA HIS A 251 -6.14 14.33 -11.37
C HIS A 251 -6.14 15.00 -12.74
N SER A 252 -5.43 16.15 -12.89
CA SER A 252 -5.43 16.95 -14.12
C SER A 252 -4.64 16.30 -15.25
N ARG A 253 -5.07 16.52 -16.52
CA ARG A 253 -4.39 15.98 -17.71
C ARG A 253 -2.91 16.36 -17.77
N GLU A 254 -2.61 17.63 -17.54
CA GLU A 254 -1.23 18.13 -17.61
C GLU A 254 -0.39 17.63 -16.43
N GLY A 255 -0.96 17.60 -15.21
CA GLY A 255 -0.30 17.03 -14.03
C GLY A 255 0.09 15.56 -14.25
N ILE A 256 -0.82 14.75 -14.80
CA ILE A 256 -0.57 13.34 -15.14
C ILE A 256 0.58 13.22 -16.15
N LYS A 257 0.48 13.95 -17.29
CA LYS A 257 1.49 13.86 -18.35
C LYS A 257 2.86 14.36 -17.92
N ASN A 258 2.91 15.44 -17.14
CA ASN A 258 4.16 16.00 -16.63
C ASN A 258 4.82 15.07 -15.60
N ALA A 259 4.05 14.45 -14.72
CA ALA A 259 4.55 13.44 -13.81
C ALA A 259 5.15 12.24 -14.56
N ILE A 260 4.46 11.72 -15.58
CA ILE A 260 4.95 10.60 -16.40
C ILE A 260 6.25 11.00 -17.14
N ARG A 261 6.30 12.18 -17.75
CA ARG A 261 7.50 12.69 -18.47
C ARG A 261 8.69 12.87 -17.53
N ALA A 262 8.45 13.27 -16.28
CA ALA A 262 9.49 13.37 -15.26
C ALA A 262 10.04 12.00 -14.84
N GLY A 263 9.35 10.90 -15.13
CA GLY A 263 9.81 9.55 -14.83
C GLY A 263 9.34 9.01 -13.47
N VAL A 264 8.17 9.42 -12.98
CA VAL A 264 7.60 8.85 -11.75
C VAL A 264 7.29 7.36 -11.94
N ALA A 265 7.38 6.58 -10.86
CA ALA A 265 7.10 5.15 -10.87
C ALA A 265 5.59 4.87 -11.00
N SER A 266 4.75 5.71 -10.40
CA SER A 266 3.30 5.61 -10.50
C SER A 266 2.63 6.98 -10.50
N VAL A 267 1.45 7.03 -11.14
CA VAL A 267 0.51 8.13 -11.04
C VAL A 267 -0.73 7.62 -10.30
N GLU A 268 -1.01 8.23 -9.19
CA GLU A 268 -2.14 7.94 -8.31
C GLU A 268 -3.39 8.70 -8.81
N HIS A 269 -4.56 8.09 -8.69
CA HIS A 269 -5.86 8.58 -9.18
C HIS A 269 -5.95 8.65 -10.71
N ALA A 270 -5.08 9.35 -11.38
CA ALA A 270 -5.02 9.53 -12.85
C ALA A 270 -6.38 9.86 -13.49
N THR A 271 -7.25 10.57 -12.78
CA THR A 271 -8.69 10.71 -13.06
C THR A 271 -8.99 11.22 -14.47
N LEU A 272 -8.31 12.27 -14.92
CA LEU A 272 -8.53 12.87 -16.24
C LEU A 272 -7.48 12.43 -17.27
N ILE A 273 -6.89 11.24 -17.12
CA ILE A 273 -5.93 10.72 -18.09
C ILE A 273 -6.58 10.65 -19.48
N ASP A 274 -5.90 11.22 -20.49
CA ASP A 274 -6.32 11.18 -21.88
C ASP A 274 -5.51 10.15 -22.69
N ASP A 275 -5.82 10.02 -23.98
CA ASP A 275 -5.16 9.06 -24.86
C ASP A 275 -3.62 9.30 -24.96
N GLU A 276 -3.18 10.57 -24.90
CA GLU A 276 -1.76 10.91 -24.83
C GLU A 276 -1.13 10.44 -23.52
N GLY A 277 -1.80 10.70 -22.38
CA GLY A 277 -1.37 10.23 -21.05
C GLY A 277 -1.25 8.70 -20.99
N ILE A 278 -2.22 7.99 -21.56
CA ILE A 278 -2.20 6.51 -21.69
C ILE A 278 -1.00 6.06 -22.53
N ALA A 279 -0.76 6.69 -23.67
CA ALA A 279 0.38 6.37 -24.53
C ALA A 279 1.72 6.62 -23.82
N LEU A 280 1.85 7.75 -23.13
CA LEU A 280 3.04 8.08 -22.32
C LEU A 280 3.26 7.06 -21.20
N ALA A 281 2.22 6.70 -20.45
CA ALA A 281 2.34 5.71 -19.37
C ALA A 281 2.86 4.36 -19.89
N LYS A 282 2.37 3.90 -21.04
CA LYS A 282 2.90 2.70 -21.71
C LYS A 282 4.36 2.85 -22.14
N GLN A 283 4.70 3.96 -22.77
CA GLN A 283 6.05 4.23 -23.26
C GLN A 283 7.08 4.26 -22.13
N HIS A 284 6.76 4.92 -21.02
CA HIS A 284 7.63 5.07 -19.86
C HIS A 284 7.58 3.87 -18.89
N GLY A 285 6.59 2.99 -19.04
CA GLY A 285 6.37 1.88 -18.11
C GLY A 285 5.86 2.33 -16.74
N THR A 286 5.32 3.55 -16.66
CA THR A 286 4.73 4.11 -15.45
C THR A 286 3.48 3.35 -15.07
N TYR A 287 3.34 2.98 -13.80
CA TYR A 287 2.13 2.38 -13.26
C TYR A 287 1.02 3.43 -13.13
N ILE A 288 -0.20 3.03 -13.43
CA ILE A 288 -1.39 3.82 -13.15
C ILE A 288 -2.13 3.14 -11.99
N ASP A 289 -2.36 3.89 -10.92
CA ASP A 289 -2.99 3.44 -9.69
C ASP A 289 -4.27 4.24 -9.47
N MET A 290 -5.42 3.62 -9.76
CA MET A 290 -6.72 4.28 -9.70
C MET A 290 -7.59 3.69 -8.59
N ASP A 291 -7.97 4.52 -7.65
CA ASP A 291 -8.80 4.28 -6.49
C ASP A 291 -10.32 4.33 -6.81
N ILE A 292 -10.76 3.56 -7.79
CA ILE A 292 -12.12 3.63 -8.38
C ILE A 292 -13.26 3.22 -7.42
N TYR A 293 -12.93 2.84 -6.18
CA TYR A 293 -13.90 2.53 -5.11
C TYR A 293 -14.24 3.75 -4.25
N ASP A 294 -13.40 4.77 -4.21
CA ASP A 294 -13.52 5.93 -3.33
C ASP A 294 -14.81 6.71 -3.50
N ASP A 295 -15.26 6.94 -4.74
CA ASP A 295 -16.52 7.61 -5.05
C ASP A 295 -17.71 7.02 -4.26
N GLU A 296 -17.79 5.70 -4.09
CA GLU A 296 -18.85 5.08 -3.29
C GLU A 296 -18.80 5.51 -1.83
N CYS A 297 -17.60 5.66 -1.27
CA CYS A 297 -17.40 6.08 0.12
C CYS A 297 -17.65 7.57 0.31
N ILE A 298 -17.14 8.41 -0.59
CA ILE A 298 -17.34 9.86 -0.58
C ILE A 298 -18.84 10.17 -0.67
N GLN A 299 -19.55 9.58 -1.63
CA GLN A 299 -20.98 9.79 -1.79
C GLN A 299 -21.79 9.23 -0.60
N LYS A 300 -21.36 8.13 0.02
CA LYS A 300 -21.97 7.61 1.24
C LYS A 300 -21.79 8.56 2.42
N GLN A 301 -20.59 9.10 2.65
CA GLN A 301 -20.30 10.08 3.67
C GLN A 301 -21.06 11.39 3.42
N GLY A 302 -21.19 11.78 2.15
CA GLY A 302 -22.02 12.95 1.76
C GLY A 302 -23.48 12.79 2.15
N ARG A 303 -24.08 11.62 1.91
CA ARG A 303 -25.45 11.32 2.36
C ARG A 303 -25.60 11.32 3.89
N ALA A 304 -24.54 10.98 4.61
CA ALA A 304 -24.49 11.05 6.07
C ALA A 304 -24.24 12.47 6.61
N GLY A 305 -23.91 13.45 5.74
CA GLY A 305 -23.62 14.83 6.14
C GLY A 305 -22.25 15.03 6.78
N THR A 306 -21.30 14.09 6.60
CA THR A 306 -19.96 14.11 7.20
C THR A 306 -18.87 14.54 6.21
N MET A 307 -19.21 14.75 4.94
CA MET A 307 -18.27 15.18 3.89
C MET A 307 -18.52 16.64 3.51
N PRO A 308 -17.49 17.50 3.39
CA PRO A 308 -17.60 18.86 2.89
C PRO A 308 -18.27 18.95 1.51
N LYS A 309 -18.99 20.03 1.25
CA LYS A 309 -19.78 20.18 0.01
C LYS A 309 -18.92 20.29 -1.24
N ASP A 310 -17.81 21.03 -1.15
CA ASP A 310 -16.84 21.21 -2.24
C ASP A 310 -16.24 19.87 -2.66
N PHE A 311 -15.90 18.99 -1.71
CA PHE A 311 -15.40 17.64 -1.98
C PHE A 311 -16.44 16.78 -2.73
N LEU A 312 -17.71 16.87 -2.30
CA LEU A 312 -18.80 16.13 -2.96
C LEU A 312 -19.08 16.63 -4.38
N GLU A 313 -18.91 17.92 -4.63
CA GLU A 313 -19.07 18.51 -5.96
C GLU A 313 -17.97 18.04 -6.91
N HIS A 314 -16.71 18.05 -6.45
CA HIS A 314 -15.57 17.54 -7.22
C HIS A 314 -15.74 16.04 -7.54
N ASP A 315 -16.11 15.24 -6.55
CA ASP A 315 -16.27 13.79 -6.72
C ASP A 315 -17.42 13.46 -7.70
N ARG A 316 -18.57 14.12 -7.59
CA ARG A 316 -19.69 13.94 -8.54
C ARG A 316 -19.31 14.27 -10.00
N GLU A 317 -18.42 15.23 -10.17
CA GLU A 317 -17.94 15.60 -11.50
C GLU A 317 -16.95 14.57 -12.04
N LEU A 318 -16.12 13.98 -11.20
CA LEU A 318 -14.92 13.26 -11.61
C LEU A 318 -15.02 11.73 -11.47
N GLY A 319 -15.80 11.19 -10.53
CA GLY A 319 -15.77 9.78 -10.18
C GLY A 319 -16.11 8.85 -11.36
N GLU A 320 -17.19 9.12 -12.13
CA GLU A 320 -17.50 8.29 -13.28
C GLU A 320 -16.49 8.49 -14.43
N ILE A 321 -15.92 9.67 -14.59
CA ILE A 321 -14.87 9.92 -15.59
C ILE A 321 -13.63 9.07 -15.26
N GLN A 322 -13.23 8.98 -14.00
CA GLN A 322 -12.13 8.14 -13.55
C GLN A 322 -12.38 6.66 -13.90
N ARG A 323 -13.56 6.14 -13.63
CA ARG A 323 -13.93 4.74 -13.95
C ARG A 323 -13.90 4.45 -15.44
N GLN A 324 -14.37 5.39 -16.28
CA GLN A 324 -14.29 5.24 -17.74
C GLN A 324 -12.85 5.29 -18.23
N ASN A 325 -12.02 6.15 -17.66
CA ASN A 325 -10.60 6.23 -18.01
C ASN A 325 -9.80 5.02 -17.48
N PHE A 326 -10.20 4.44 -16.32
CA PHE A 326 -9.68 3.15 -15.87
C PHE A 326 -9.90 2.07 -16.95
N ARG A 327 -11.12 1.96 -17.49
CA ARG A 327 -11.40 1.01 -18.57
C ARG A 327 -10.51 1.22 -19.79
N LYS A 328 -10.36 2.47 -20.25
CA LYS A 328 -9.47 2.79 -21.39
C LYS A 328 -8.02 2.40 -21.12
N ALA A 329 -7.51 2.67 -19.91
CA ALA A 329 -6.15 2.31 -19.54
C ALA A 329 -5.95 0.77 -19.53
N VAL A 330 -6.93 0.01 -19.01
CA VAL A 330 -6.92 -1.46 -19.04
C VAL A 330 -6.95 -1.98 -20.48
N GLU A 331 -7.87 -1.51 -21.33
CA GLU A 331 -7.99 -1.91 -22.74
C GLU A 331 -6.71 -1.57 -23.53
N ALA A 332 -6.07 -0.46 -23.22
CA ALA A 332 -4.80 -0.08 -23.82
C ALA A 332 -3.61 -0.93 -23.32
N GLY A 333 -3.75 -1.72 -22.27
CA GLY A 333 -2.69 -2.53 -21.67
C GLY A 333 -1.61 -1.70 -20.96
N VAL A 334 -2.02 -0.64 -20.26
CA VAL A 334 -1.16 0.11 -19.34
C VAL A 334 -0.84 -0.77 -18.13
N LYS A 335 0.33 -0.61 -17.52
CA LYS A 335 0.64 -1.23 -16.23
C LYS A 335 -0.28 -0.65 -15.15
N MET A 336 -1.09 -1.49 -14.52
CA MET A 336 -2.00 -1.09 -13.46
C MET A 336 -1.57 -1.72 -12.14
N SER A 337 -1.58 -0.95 -11.06
CA SER A 337 -1.46 -1.44 -9.68
C SER A 337 -2.81 -1.37 -8.95
N PHE A 338 -2.86 -1.94 -7.78
CA PHE A 338 -4.00 -1.89 -6.87
C PHE A 338 -3.71 -0.89 -5.77
N GLY A 339 -4.46 0.19 -5.71
CA GLY A 339 -4.44 1.17 -4.65
C GLY A 339 -5.84 1.72 -4.39
N THR A 340 -6.17 1.95 -3.13
CA THR A 340 -7.56 2.23 -2.71
C THR A 340 -7.73 3.58 -2.03
N ASP A 341 -6.68 4.35 -1.86
CA ASP A 341 -6.70 5.57 -1.03
C ASP A 341 -7.34 5.32 0.35
N ALA A 342 -6.95 4.17 0.97
CA ALA A 342 -7.52 3.74 2.25
C ALA A 342 -7.32 4.79 3.33
N GLY A 343 -8.43 5.26 3.87
CA GLY A 343 -8.61 6.47 4.68
C GLY A 343 -9.83 7.23 4.17
N VAL A 344 -10.05 7.25 2.86
CA VAL A 344 -11.30 7.74 2.23
C VAL A 344 -12.42 6.71 2.45
N CYS A 345 -12.13 5.44 2.20
CA CYS A 345 -12.97 4.31 2.62
C CYS A 345 -12.49 3.72 3.94
N ALA A 346 -13.37 2.99 4.64
CA ALA A 346 -13.02 2.35 5.90
C ALA A 346 -11.92 1.30 5.72
N TYR A 347 -10.94 1.30 6.59
CA TYR A 347 -9.89 0.29 6.62
C TYR A 347 -10.48 -1.13 6.74
N GLY A 348 -9.88 -2.10 6.05
CA GLY A 348 -10.40 -3.46 5.96
C GLY A 348 -11.49 -3.66 4.90
N THR A 349 -11.84 -2.64 4.12
CA THR A 349 -12.82 -2.75 3.02
C THR A 349 -12.21 -2.64 1.61
N ALA A 350 -10.91 -2.50 1.51
CA ALA A 350 -10.15 -2.32 0.25
C ALA A 350 -10.50 -3.39 -0.81
N ALA A 351 -10.76 -4.64 -0.41
CA ALA A 351 -11.10 -5.72 -1.34
C ALA A 351 -12.38 -5.47 -2.16
N LYS A 352 -13.24 -4.53 -1.79
CA LYS A 352 -14.41 -4.13 -2.59
C LYS A 352 -14.02 -3.53 -3.93
N GLN A 353 -12.85 -2.93 -4.05
CA GLN A 353 -12.34 -2.39 -5.30
C GLN A 353 -12.19 -3.47 -6.38
N PHE A 354 -11.89 -4.72 -6.03
CA PHE A 354 -11.73 -5.80 -7.00
C PHE A 354 -12.97 -5.98 -7.89
N ALA A 355 -14.17 -5.91 -7.31
CA ALA A 355 -15.41 -6.03 -8.07
C ALA A 355 -15.57 -4.90 -9.11
N LEU A 356 -15.16 -3.69 -8.76
CA LEU A 356 -15.16 -2.55 -9.69
C LEU A 356 -14.08 -2.71 -10.77
N MET A 357 -12.86 -3.13 -10.42
CA MET A 357 -11.81 -3.39 -11.41
C MET A 357 -12.26 -4.39 -12.48
N VAL A 358 -12.94 -5.47 -12.07
CA VAL A 358 -13.51 -6.45 -13.01
C VAL A 358 -14.67 -5.86 -13.81
N ARG A 359 -15.57 -5.12 -13.16
CA ARG A 359 -16.70 -4.44 -13.83
C ARG A 359 -16.22 -3.46 -14.90
N TYR A 360 -15.09 -2.81 -14.68
CA TYR A 360 -14.51 -1.82 -15.60
C TYR A 360 -13.40 -2.38 -16.49
N GLY A 361 -13.34 -3.71 -16.70
CA GLY A 361 -12.65 -4.31 -17.83
C GLY A 361 -11.49 -5.26 -17.51
N MET A 362 -11.03 -5.37 -16.26
CA MET A 362 -10.05 -6.39 -15.91
C MET A 362 -10.66 -7.78 -15.85
N THR A 363 -9.91 -8.80 -16.21
CA THR A 363 -10.21 -10.17 -15.81
C THR A 363 -9.94 -10.34 -14.31
N PRO A 364 -10.58 -11.31 -13.61
CA PRO A 364 -10.27 -11.57 -12.21
C PRO A 364 -8.78 -11.82 -11.94
N MET A 365 -8.09 -12.53 -12.85
CA MET A 365 -6.65 -12.76 -12.73
C MET A 365 -5.86 -11.46 -12.83
N GLN A 366 -6.19 -10.56 -13.75
CA GLN A 366 -5.52 -9.25 -13.88
C GLN A 366 -5.70 -8.40 -12.61
N ALA A 367 -6.90 -8.40 -12.02
CA ALA A 367 -7.16 -7.67 -10.78
C ALA A 367 -6.32 -8.24 -9.61
N ILE A 368 -6.19 -9.58 -9.51
CA ILE A 368 -5.32 -10.22 -8.52
C ILE A 368 -3.85 -9.90 -8.80
N GLN A 369 -3.41 -9.91 -10.06
CA GLN A 369 -2.06 -9.53 -10.45
C GLN A 369 -1.74 -8.09 -10.05
N ALA A 370 -2.68 -7.16 -10.23
CA ALA A 370 -2.53 -5.76 -9.83
C ALA A 370 -2.27 -5.61 -8.33
N ALA A 371 -2.93 -6.44 -7.49
CA ALA A 371 -2.78 -6.44 -6.03
C ALA A 371 -1.70 -7.40 -5.50
N THR A 372 -0.86 -7.97 -6.37
CA THR A 372 0.18 -8.93 -5.97
C THR A 372 1.47 -8.71 -6.76
N ALA A 373 1.66 -9.40 -7.87
CA ALA A 373 2.90 -9.37 -8.65
C ALA A 373 3.22 -7.98 -9.21
N PHE A 374 2.23 -7.26 -9.75
CA PHE A 374 2.44 -5.92 -10.31
C PHE A 374 2.66 -4.87 -9.21
N ALA A 375 1.92 -4.97 -8.11
CA ALA A 375 2.17 -4.14 -6.94
C ALA A 375 3.59 -4.35 -6.38
N ALA A 376 4.05 -5.60 -6.27
CA ALA A 376 5.40 -5.91 -5.83
C ALA A 376 6.48 -5.34 -6.78
N ASP A 377 6.23 -5.34 -8.10
CA ASP A 377 7.12 -4.70 -9.10
C ASP A 377 7.13 -3.18 -8.92
N LEU A 378 5.95 -2.57 -8.76
CA LEU A 378 5.85 -1.13 -8.48
C LEU A 378 6.62 -0.74 -7.21
N LEU A 379 6.53 -1.54 -6.15
CA LEU A 379 7.28 -1.30 -4.91
C LEU A 379 8.79 -1.53 -5.05
N GLY A 380 9.24 -2.30 -6.06
CA GLY A 380 10.65 -2.71 -6.21
C GLY A 380 11.02 -3.95 -5.38
N HIS A 381 10.03 -4.67 -4.86
CA HIS A 381 10.19 -5.79 -3.94
C HIS A 381 9.68 -7.12 -4.50
N SER A 382 9.70 -7.31 -5.83
CA SER A 382 9.28 -8.55 -6.48
C SER A 382 10.06 -9.79 -6.03
N ASN A 383 11.26 -9.63 -5.50
CA ASN A 383 12.06 -10.73 -4.96
C ASN A 383 11.62 -11.14 -3.55
N GLU A 384 10.75 -10.37 -2.89
CA GLU A 384 10.39 -10.53 -1.48
C GLU A 384 8.92 -10.88 -1.27
N VAL A 385 8.01 -10.23 -2.01
CA VAL A 385 6.55 -10.36 -1.86
C VAL A 385 5.85 -10.56 -3.21
N GLY A 386 4.52 -10.64 -3.22
CA GLY A 386 3.67 -10.66 -4.42
C GLY A 386 3.55 -12.02 -5.12
N SER A 387 4.23 -13.06 -4.68
CA SER A 387 4.01 -14.45 -5.15
C SER A 387 4.48 -15.47 -4.11
N ILE A 388 3.98 -16.70 -4.20
CA ILE A 388 4.33 -17.81 -3.30
C ILE A 388 5.44 -18.63 -3.97
N LYS A 389 6.70 -18.22 -3.74
CA LYS A 389 7.91 -18.86 -4.32
C LYS A 389 9.03 -19.00 -3.29
N PRO A 390 9.91 -19.98 -3.43
CA PRO A 390 11.06 -20.14 -2.54
C PRO A 390 11.90 -18.87 -2.41
N GLY A 391 12.29 -18.54 -1.17
CA GLY A 391 13.07 -17.36 -0.82
C GLY A 391 12.24 -16.10 -0.50
N LYS A 392 10.97 -16.03 -0.91
CA LYS A 392 10.08 -14.92 -0.58
C LYS A 392 9.53 -15.02 0.84
N TYR A 393 9.01 -13.90 1.35
CA TYR A 393 8.31 -13.91 2.63
C TYR A 393 7.08 -14.82 2.58
N ALA A 394 6.81 -15.50 3.69
CA ALA A 394 5.63 -16.33 3.84
C ALA A 394 4.41 -15.47 4.15
N ASP A 395 4.01 -14.67 3.15
CA ASP A 395 2.86 -13.81 3.14
C ASP A 395 1.81 -14.42 2.22
N LEU A 396 0.75 -14.97 2.78
CA LEU A 396 -0.31 -15.65 2.03
C LEU A 396 -1.66 -15.55 2.71
N ILE A 397 -2.70 -15.63 1.90
CA ILE A 397 -4.09 -15.64 2.33
C ILE A 397 -4.81 -16.88 1.81
N ALA A 398 -5.93 -17.25 2.44
CA ALA A 398 -6.82 -18.27 1.91
C ALA A 398 -8.29 -17.89 2.06
N ILE A 399 -9.09 -18.35 1.08
CA ILE A 399 -10.53 -18.15 0.96
C ILE A 399 -11.20 -19.47 0.57
N SER A 400 -12.47 -19.67 0.97
CA SER A 400 -13.23 -20.89 0.63
C SER A 400 -13.61 -20.96 -0.84
N ASP A 401 -13.87 -19.81 -1.44
CA ASP A 401 -14.43 -19.69 -2.79
C ASP A 401 -13.34 -19.57 -3.86
N ASP A 402 -13.75 -19.57 -5.12
CA ASP A 402 -12.87 -19.37 -6.28
C ASP A 402 -12.93 -17.91 -6.76
N PRO A 403 -11.92 -17.07 -6.47
CA PRO A 403 -11.95 -15.65 -6.84
C PRO A 403 -11.83 -15.42 -8.36
N LEU A 404 -11.48 -16.45 -9.13
CA LEU A 404 -11.49 -16.36 -10.59
C LEU A 404 -12.89 -16.52 -11.19
N LYS A 405 -13.85 -17.05 -10.41
CA LYS A 405 -15.27 -17.14 -10.76
C LYS A 405 -16.08 -16.00 -10.14
N ASP A 406 -15.79 -15.68 -8.90
CA ASP A 406 -16.40 -14.58 -8.14
C ASP A 406 -15.31 -13.81 -7.39
N ILE A 407 -14.88 -12.69 -7.98
CA ILE A 407 -13.79 -11.88 -7.42
C ILE A 407 -14.17 -11.29 -6.05
N SER A 408 -15.46 -11.14 -5.72
CA SER A 408 -15.93 -10.66 -4.41
C SER A 408 -15.61 -11.64 -3.26
N ALA A 409 -15.18 -12.87 -3.57
CA ALA A 409 -14.66 -13.81 -2.59
C ALA A 409 -13.48 -13.23 -1.79
N LEU A 410 -12.71 -12.33 -2.39
CA LEU A 410 -11.60 -11.63 -1.71
C LEU A 410 -12.06 -10.69 -0.59
N GLU A 411 -13.33 -10.32 -0.51
CA GLU A 411 -13.89 -9.60 0.64
C GLU A 411 -14.06 -10.47 1.89
N ARG A 412 -13.91 -11.80 1.76
CA ARG A 412 -14.16 -12.81 2.80
C ARG A 412 -12.93 -13.67 3.08
N VAL A 413 -11.76 -13.03 3.24
CA VAL A 413 -10.52 -13.71 3.58
C VAL A 413 -10.66 -14.38 4.94
N GLN A 414 -10.34 -15.68 5.02
CA GLN A 414 -10.52 -16.53 6.21
C GLN A 414 -9.19 -16.90 6.87
N PHE A 415 -8.11 -16.86 6.12
CA PHE A 415 -6.77 -17.12 6.63
C PHE A 415 -5.81 -16.03 6.17
N VAL A 416 -4.99 -15.52 7.09
CA VAL A 416 -3.94 -14.53 6.81
C VAL A 416 -2.66 -14.95 7.52
N MET A 417 -1.60 -15.10 6.74
CA MET A 417 -0.24 -15.28 7.23
C MET A 417 0.64 -14.15 6.69
N LYS A 418 1.44 -13.56 7.55
CA LYS A 418 2.48 -12.58 7.21
C LYS A 418 3.77 -12.96 7.94
N ASP A 419 4.90 -12.95 7.23
CA ASP A 419 6.20 -13.34 7.80
C ASP A 419 6.17 -14.73 8.47
N GLY A 420 5.36 -15.67 7.96
CA GLY A 420 5.19 -17.01 8.54
C GLY A 420 4.34 -17.05 9.83
N VAL A 421 3.86 -15.91 10.30
CA VAL A 421 2.98 -15.78 11.47
C VAL A 421 1.53 -15.70 11.03
N ILE A 422 0.65 -16.47 11.69
CA ILE A 422 -0.79 -16.47 11.42
C ILE A 422 -1.44 -15.33 12.19
N TYR A 423 -2.16 -14.45 11.49
CA TYR A 423 -2.90 -13.33 12.07
C TYR A 423 -4.42 -13.54 12.02
N LYS A 424 -4.90 -14.38 11.11
CA LYS A 424 -6.31 -14.77 11.01
C LYS A 424 -6.42 -16.23 10.60
N GLN A 425 -7.29 -16.96 11.28
CA GLN A 425 -7.67 -18.33 10.94
C GLN A 425 -9.06 -18.60 11.50
N ASP A 426 -10.06 -18.81 10.63
CA ASP A 426 -11.47 -19.18 10.87
C ASP A 426 -11.93 -19.36 12.32
N GLY A 427 -12.58 -18.35 12.91
CA GLY A 427 -13.21 -18.45 14.22
C GLY A 427 -12.29 -18.71 15.42
N LEU A 428 -11.04 -19.00 15.21
CA LEU A 428 -10.00 -19.06 16.23
C LEU A 428 -9.34 -17.68 16.26
N GLY A 429 -9.57 -16.94 17.33
CA GLY A 429 -8.95 -15.64 17.54
C GLY A 429 -7.44 -15.70 17.26
N ALA A 430 -6.88 -14.63 16.73
CA ALA A 430 -5.46 -14.51 16.47
C ALA A 430 -4.67 -14.98 17.70
N TYR A 431 -3.76 -15.92 17.47
CA TYR A 431 -2.79 -16.29 18.50
C TYR A 431 -1.84 -15.10 18.71
N HIS A 432 -1.83 -14.57 19.93
CA HIS A 432 -0.93 -13.53 20.39
C HIS A 432 0.47 -14.10 20.61
#